data_43df8d32b05c93bcc629c8c11dd87b81
#
_entry.id   43df8d32b05c93bcc629c8c11dd87b81
#
_cell.length_a   1.000
_cell.length_b   1.000
_cell.length_c   1.000
_cell.angle_alpha   90.00
_cell.angle_beta   90.00
_cell.angle_gamma   90.00
#
_symmetry.space_group_name_H-M   'P 1'
#
loop_
_entity.id
_entity.type
_entity.pdbx_description
1 polymer ?
#
loop_
_entity_poly.entity_id
_entity_poly.type
_entity_poly.pdbx_seq_one_letter_code
_entity_poly.pdbx_strand_id
1 'polypeptide(L)'
;MADSRTWMTAGLLALASGCGAQEDAVMPAAVEQALGACTHSVTTNTYDGPLYWGTLVFKNTGTVAITNPHILLDVPSGATCDYDPAGWTHTQSGRTCSFTRTSALTVAVNASYTFNYSTNSNASWTATNVRVQSDSCGGTSPGGSGLTANQKKVAEGLTSIWENDTPTLDYAYSENIYDGRGYTSGRAGFCTGTGDAIQVVQCYRALRTEANGNRLAKYWNALTVINNRFLSTGQSQASTAELDAVGSWTSDWAASFNTAATQADFKQCQDQVSDALYYTPTITEAAKWGLTQALTKAALYDASINHGFDGMKDLIRKANTALGNSGQVAPVVGYNGITESAFLQKFLEKRRDVLAADSTWVEAVDRVAAYEKQRRRGNWDLGTALRNDVRARDCWGTTYPASGYTVRNINPDGTWSTPSSYTYSCQ
;
A
#
# COMPACT_ATOMS: atom_id res chain seq x y z
N MET A 1 -26.82 42.90 7.92
CA MET A 1 -27.17 41.54 7.47
C MET A 1 -26.26 41.28 6.31
N ALA A 2 -25.08 40.70 6.54
CA ALA A 2 -24.07 40.40 5.54
C ALA A 2 -24.11 38.87 5.32
N ASP A 3 -24.18 38.50 4.07
CA ASP A 3 -24.45 37.19 3.53
C ASP A 3 -23.27 36.25 3.76
N SER A 4 -23.51 35.13 4.46
CA SER A 4 -22.50 34.14 4.88
C SER A 4 -22.45 32.98 3.87
N ARG A 5 -22.19 33.22 2.59
CA ARG A 5 -22.18 32.21 1.54
C ARG A 5 -20.98 32.25 0.60
N THR A 6 -19.78 32.49 1.09
CA THR A 6 -18.61 32.54 0.17
C THR A 6 -17.39 31.73 0.63
N TRP A 7 -17.55 30.68 1.46
CA TRP A 7 -16.42 29.89 1.96
C TRP A 7 -16.45 28.39 1.61
N MET A 8 -17.25 27.98 0.63
CA MET A 8 -17.36 26.56 0.26
C MET A 8 -16.74 26.17 -1.11
N THR A 9 -16.04 27.05 -1.80
CA THR A 9 -15.50 26.75 -3.13
C THR A 9 -14.01 26.45 -3.20
N ALA A 10 -13.25 26.59 -2.13
CA ALA A 10 -11.80 26.32 -2.14
C ALA A 10 -11.42 24.90 -1.68
N GLY A 11 -12.35 24.12 -1.13
CA GLY A 11 -12.08 22.77 -0.63
C GLY A 11 -12.30 21.65 -1.66
N LEU A 12 -12.94 21.93 -2.80
CA LEU A 12 -13.38 20.90 -3.72
C LEU A 12 -12.34 20.43 -4.74
N LEU A 13 -11.22 21.12 -4.93
CA LEU A 13 -10.22 20.73 -5.94
C LEU A 13 -9.18 19.71 -5.45
N ALA A 14 -9.07 19.47 -4.15
CA ALA A 14 -8.07 18.56 -3.59
C ALA A 14 -8.46 17.08 -3.64
N LEU A 15 -9.74 16.75 -3.86
CA LEU A 15 -10.24 15.38 -3.81
C LEU A 15 -10.12 14.59 -5.12
N ALA A 16 -9.65 15.21 -6.19
CA ALA A 16 -9.47 14.52 -7.48
C ALA A 16 -8.27 13.57 -7.53
N SER A 17 -7.40 13.58 -6.50
CA SER A 17 -6.14 12.83 -6.52
C SER A 17 -6.23 11.40 -5.99
N GLY A 18 -7.29 11.04 -5.28
CA GLY A 18 -7.40 9.70 -4.67
C GLY A 18 -7.56 8.52 -5.63
N CYS A 19 -8.07 8.77 -6.84
CA CYS A 19 -8.15 7.74 -7.88
C CYS A 19 -7.08 8.02 -8.94
N GLY A 20 -5.85 7.57 -8.72
CA GLY A 20 -4.80 7.67 -9.74
C GLY A 20 -5.31 7.18 -11.09
N ALA A 21 -5.07 7.95 -12.16
CA ALA A 21 -5.37 7.51 -13.51
C ALA A 21 -4.51 6.27 -13.80
N GLN A 22 -5.10 5.10 -13.64
CA GLN A 22 -4.53 3.83 -14.03
C GLN A 22 -4.91 3.62 -15.51
N GLU A 23 -4.26 4.37 -16.40
CA GLU A 23 -4.24 4.03 -17.81
C GLU A 23 -3.32 2.81 -17.94
N ASP A 24 -3.85 1.70 -18.50
CA ASP A 24 -3.15 0.46 -18.87
C ASP A 24 -2.69 -0.50 -17.76
N ALA A 25 -3.36 -0.61 -16.63
CA ALA A 25 -3.18 -1.78 -15.80
C ALA A 25 -4.12 -2.90 -16.24
N VAL A 26 -3.62 -3.81 -17.05
CA VAL A 26 -4.15 -5.17 -17.09
C VAL A 26 -3.93 -5.73 -15.67
N MET A 27 -4.98 -5.72 -14.86
CA MET A 27 -4.97 -6.34 -13.54
C MET A 27 -4.59 -7.82 -13.75
N PRO A 28 -3.47 -8.29 -13.18
CA PRO A 28 -3.19 -9.72 -13.23
C PRO A 28 -4.34 -10.45 -12.52
N ALA A 29 -4.78 -11.58 -13.08
CA ALA A 29 -5.85 -12.43 -12.53
C ALA A 29 -5.64 -12.87 -11.06
N ALA A 30 -4.52 -12.51 -10.45
CA ALA A 30 -4.12 -12.78 -9.07
C ALA A 30 -4.77 -11.87 -8.01
N VAL A 31 -5.52 -10.83 -8.39
CA VAL A 31 -6.08 -9.86 -7.42
C VAL A 31 -7.36 -10.38 -6.75
N GLU A 32 -7.97 -11.43 -7.25
CA GLU A 32 -9.19 -11.97 -6.64
C GLU A 32 -9.03 -12.58 -5.23
N GLN A 33 -7.81 -12.77 -4.72
CA GLN A 33 -7.58 -13.52 -3.47
C GLN A 33 -6.77 -12.78 -2.39
N ALA A 34 -6.35 -11.55 -2.59
CA ALA A 34 -5.39 -10.89 -1.67
C ALA A 34 -6.01 -10.18 -0.45
N LEU A 35 -7.25 -10.46 -0.09
CA LEU A 35 -8.04 -9.60 0.81
C LEU A 35 -8.20 -10.13 2.24
N GLY A 36 -7.28 -10.91 2.76
CA GLY A 36 -7.40 -11.43 4.10
C GLY A 36 -6.17 -11.16 4.99
N ALA A 37 -6.40 -10.74 6.22
CA ALA A 37 -5.34 -10.71 7.22
C ALA A 37 -4.88 -12.14 7.51
N CYS A 38 -3.76 -12.54 6.91
CA CYS A 38 -3.12 -13.80 7.22
C CYS A 38 -2.12 -13.61 8.33
N THR A 39 -2.57 -13.83 9.56
CA THR A 39 -1.65 -14.02 10.67
C THR A 39 -1.35 -15.51 10.82
N HIS A 40 -0.15 -15.83 11.23
CA HIS A 40 0.25 -17.21 11.47
C HIS A 40 1.19 -17.28 12.67
N SER A 41 1.16 -18.40 13.36
CA SER A 41 2.18 -18.79 14.34
C SER A 41 3.01 -19.93 13.77
N VAL A 42 4.29 -19.92 14.05
CA VAL A 42 5.21 -20.95 13.57
C VAL A 42 5.89 -21.61 14.78
N THR A 43 5.87 -22.94 14.81
CA THR A 43 6.66 -23.75 15.73
C THR A 43 7.64 -24.56 14.91
N THR A 44 8.91 -24.50 15.25
CA THR A 44 9.97 -25.29 14.60
C THR A 44 10.52 -26.28 15.62
N ASN A 45 10.66 -27.53 15.20
CA ASN A 45 11.39 -28.54 15.96
C ASN A 45 12.64 -28.94 15.18
N THR A 46 13.77 -29.05 15.87
CA THR A 46 14.97 -29.68 15.35
C THR A 46 14.87 -31.19 15.53
N TYR A 47 15.37 -31.92 14.57
CA TYR A 47 15.49 -33.36 14.65
C TYR A 47 16.96 -33.77 14.70
N ASP A 48 17.34 -34.55 15.72
CA ASP A 48 18.63 -35.18 15.84
C ASP A 48 18.55 -36.59 15.24
N GLY A 49 18.85 -36.70 13.98
CA GLY A 49 18.87 -38.01 13.30
C GLY A 49 19.89 -38.00 12.16
N PRO A 50 20.21 -39.16 11.60
CA PRO A 50 21.22 -39.29 10.54
C PRO A 50 20.86 -38.54 9.24
N LEU A 51 19.69 -37.96 9.16
CA LEU A 51 19.18 -37.24 7.98
C LEU A 51 18.85 -35.76 8.20
N TYR A 52 19.14 -35.21 9.36
CA TYR A 52 18.99 -33.74 9.68
C TYR A 52 17.69 -33.10 9.19
N TRP A 53 16.57 -33.75 9.51
CA TRP A 53 15.23 -33.24 9.18
C TRP A 53 14.76 -32.22 10.19
N GLY A 54 14.08 -31.18 9.71
CA GLY A 54 13.32 -30.25 10.52
C GLY A 54 11.83 -30.35 10.22
N THR A 55 11.02 -30.12 11.23
CA THR A 55 9.56 -30.01 11.10
C THR A 55 9.14 -28.60 11.48
N LEU A 56 8.37 -27.98 10.61
CA LEU A 56 7.74 -26.69 10.82
C LEU A 56 6.23 -26.90 10.83
N VAL A 57 5.58 -26.44 11.88
CA VAL A 57 4.13 -26.37 11.95
C VAL A 57 3.72 -24.91 11.92
N PHE A 58 2.95 -24.49 10.93
CA PHE A 58 2.33 -23.17 10.96
C PHE A 58 0.82 -23.31 11.10
N LYS A 59 0.25 -22.45 11.93
CA LYS A 59 -1.19 -22.33 12.15
C LYS A 59 -1.68 -21.02 11.54
N ASN A 60 -2.73 -21.10 10.73
CA ASN A 60 -3.44 -19.93 10.26
C ASN A 60 -4.25 -19.32 11.41
N THR A 61 -3.78 -18.21 11.96
CA THR A 61 -4.45 -17.45 13.02
C THR A 61 -5.19 -16.22 12.48
N GLY A 62 -5.25 -16.07 11.14
CA GLY A 62 -5.95 -14.99 10.46
C GLY A 62 -7.44 -15.23 10.30
N THR A 63 -8.08 -14.36 9.56
CA THR A 63 -9.53 -14.39 9.29
C THR A 63 -9.90 -14.99 7.95
N VAL A 64 -8.90 -15.32 7.10
CA VAL A 64 -9.09 -15.94 5.79
C VAL A 64 -8.18 -17.14 5.62
N ALA A 65 -8.54 -18.02 4.68
CA ALA A 65 -7.73 -19.18 4.35
C ALA A 65 -6.41 -18.74 3.69
N ILE A 66 -5.30 -19.39 4.08
CA ILE A 66 -3.99 -19.23 3.43
C ILE A 66 -3.95 -20.15 2.21
N THR A 67 -3.83 -19.58 1.01
CA THR A 67 -3.74 -20.34 -0.24
C THR A 67 -2.31 -20.32 -0.79
N ASN A 68 -1.84 -21.43 -1.27
CA ASN A 68 -0.52 -21.61 -1.88
C ASN A 68 0.62 -20.98 -1.06
N PRO A 69 0.79 -21.38 0.22
CA PRO A 69 1.82 -20.79 1.07
C PRO A 69 3.22 -20.97 0.46
N HIS A 70 4.03 -19.91 0.60
CA HIS A 70 5.47 -19.96 0.37
C HIS A 70 6.14 -19.97 1.74
N ILE A 71 7.09 -20.86 1.96
CA ILE A 71 7.83 -20.97 3.21
C ILE A 71 9.26 -20.55 2.97
N LEU A 72 9.72 -19.56 3.74
CA LEU A 72 11.13 -19.14 3.75
C LEU A 72 11.71 -19.46 5.12
N LEU A 73 12.91 -20.00 5.13
CA LEU A 73 13.65 -20.24 6.36
C LEU A 73 15.15 -20.11 6.12
N ASP A 74 15.87 -19.63 7.14
CA ASP A 74 17.31 -19.55 7.09
C ASP A 74 17.92 -20.80 7.69
N VAL A 75 18.88 -21.40 6.94
CA VAL A 75 19.68 -22.54 7.33
C VAL A 75 21.03 -22.10 7.89
N PRO A 76 21.81 -22.98 8.56
CA PRO A 76 23.17 -22.69 8.99
C PRO A 76 24.07 -22.20 7.86
N SER A 77 25.09 -21.43 8.20
CA SER A 77 26.05 -20.96 7.20
C SER A 77 26.77 -22.14 6.53
N GLY A 78 26.74 -22.13 5.20
CA GLY A 78 27.34 -23.22 4.38
C GLY A 78 26.45 -24.46 4.20
N ALA A 79 25.28 -24.50 4.84
CA ALA A 79 24.32 -25.58 4.58
C ALA A 79 23.46 -25.29 3.34
N THR A 80 23.02 -26.35 2.67
CA THR A 80 22.06 -26.31 1.55
C THR A 80 20.78 -27.02 1.94
N CYS A 81 19.63 -26.51 1.48
CA CYS A 81 18.39 -27.27 1.46
C CYS A 81 18.51 -28.37 0.39
N ASP A 82 18.11 -29.58 0.71
CA ASP A 82 18.34 -30.75 -0.14
C ASP A 82 17.11 -31.65 -0.32
N TYR A 83 15.93 -31.20 0.15
CA TYR A 83 14.71 -31.97 0.06
C TYR A 83 13.49 -31.11 -0.32
N ASP A 84 12.78 -31.56 -1.31
CA ASP A 84 11.47 -31.03 -1.72
C ASP A 84 10.36 -31.93 -1.17
N PRO A 85 9.58 -31.49 -0.18
CA PRO A 85 8.38 -32.24 0.20
C PRO A 85 7.41 -32.40 -0.94
N ALA A 86 6.59 -33.44 -0.93
CA ALA A 86 5.61 -33.70 -1.98
C ALA A 86 4.72 -32.47 -2.25
N GLY A 87 4.72 -32.03 -3.50
CA GLY A 87 3.99 -30.80 -3.92
C GLY A 87 4.69 -29.49 -3.62
N TRP A 88 5.98 -29.51 -3.33
CA TRP A 88 6.84 -28.35 -3.16
C TRP A 88 8.08 -28.43 -4.04
N THR A 89 8.68 -27.29 -4.31
CA THR A 89 10.01 -27.13 -4.86
C THR A 89 10.73 -26.03 -4.10
N HIS A 90 12.06 -26.06 -4.06
CA HIS A 90 12.79 -25.00 -3.39
C HIS A 90 13.82 -24.32 -4.29
N THR A 91 14.19 -23.12 -3.88
CA THR A 91 15.39 -22.40 -4.34
C THR A 91 16.14 -21.90 -3.11
N GLN A 92 17.45 -21.70 -3.25
CA GLN A 92 18.25 -21.15 -2.16
C GLN A 92 19.04 -19.93 -2.63
N SER A 93 19.05 -18.90 -1.81
CA SER A 93 19.90 -17.70 -1.98
C SER A 93 20.62 -17.41 -0.67
N GLY A 94 21.94 -17.56 -0.66
CA GLY A 94 22.74 -17.48 0.55
C GLY A 94 22.28 -18.50 1.58
N ARG A 95 21.82 -18.03 2.76
CA ARG A 95 21.31 -18.88 3.83
C ARG A 95 19.81 -19.14 3.74
N THR A 96 19.09 -18.44 2.90
CA THR A 96 17.62 -18.53 2.84
C THR A 96 17.18 -19.56 1.81
N CYS A 97 16.45 -20.56 2.27
CA CYS A 97 15.69 -21.49 1.45
C CYS A 97 14.27 -20.98 1.27
N SER A 98 13.81 -20.96 0.03
CA SER A 98 12.47 -20.55 -0.36
C SER A 98 11.74 -21.74 -0.98
N PHE A 99 10.70 -22.21 -0.32
CA PHE A 99 9.88 -23.33 -0.76
C PHE A 99 8.57 -22.82 -1.35
N THR A 100 8.27 -23.24 -2.56
CA THR A 100 7.10 -22.84 -3.35
C THR A 100 6.23 -24.04 -3.65
N ARG A 101 4.91 -23.87 -3.63
CA ARG A 101 3.96 -24.94 -4.00
C ARG A 101 3.99 -25.22 -5.50
N THR A 102 4.03 -26.52 -5.83
CA THR A 102 3.84 -27.03 -7.20
C THR A 102 2.42 -27.57 -7.42
N SER A 103 1.61 -27.64 -6.36
CA SER A 103 0.19 -28.03 -6.40
C SER A 103 -0.61 -27.20 -5.39
N ALA A 104 -1.90 -26.98 -5.66
CA ALA A 104 -2.75 -26.18 -4.80
C ALA A 104 -2.78 -26.71 -3.35
N LEU A 105 -2.64 -25.79 -2.40
CA LEU A 105 -2.79 -26.04 -0.96
C LEU A 105 -3.57 -24.88 -0.33
N THR A 106 -4.57 -25.24 0.47
CA THR A 106 -5.32 -24.27 1.26
C THR A 106 -5.29 -24.66 2.74
N VAL A 107 -4.86 -23.72 3.59
CA VAL A 107 -4.88 -23.86 5.05
C VAL A 107 -6.02 -23.00 5.60
N ALA A 108 -7.10 -23.64 6.00
CA ALA A 108 -8.30 -22.94 6.52
C ALA A 108 -7.98 -22.13 7.78
N VAL A 109 -8.86 -21.17 8.10
CA VAL A 109 -8.78 -20.42 9.36
C VAL A 109 -8.73 -21.36 10.56
N ASN A 110 -7.83 -21.12 11.49
CA ASN A 110 -7.51 -21.93 12.67
C ASN A 110 -6.93 -23.33 12.38
N ALA A 111 -6.78 -23.73 11.13
CA ALA A 111 -6.08 -24.96 10.76
C ALA A 111 -4.55 -24.80 10.86
N SER A 112 -3.88 -25.96 11.07
CA SER A 112 -2.43 -26.05 11.04
C SER A 112 -1.96 -26.87 9.85
N TYR A 113 -0.77 -26.57 9.36
CA TYR A 113 -0.09 -27.35 8.32
C TYR A 113 1.31 -27.71 8.79
N THR A 114 1.69 -28.97 8.63
CA THR A 114 3.03 -29.46 8.96
C THR A 114 3.88 -29.53 7.70
N PHE A 115 5.03 -28.89 7.75
CA PHE A 115 6.01 -28.84 6.66
C PHE A 115 7.33 -29.43 7.14
N ASN A 116 7.84 -30.41 6.42
CA ASN A 116 9.12 -31.05 6.70
C ASN A 116 10.18 -30.51 5.72
N TYR A 117 11.38 -30.27 6.22
CA TYR A 117 12.50 -29.81 5.41
C TYR A 117 13.78 -30.52 5.85
N SER A 118 14.77 -30.60 4.98
CA SER A 118 16.09 -31.10 5.35
C SER A 118 17.21 -30.26 4.77
N THR A 119 18.38 -30.43 5.33
CA THR A 119 19.61 -29.83 4.84
C THR A 119 20.75 -30.82 4.91
N ASN A 120 21.83 -30.51 4.21
CA ASN A 120 23.09 -31.27 4.28
C ASN A 120 23.95 -30.93 5.50
N SER A 121 23.41 -30.24 6.52
CA SER A 121 24.16 -29.92 7.74
C SER A 121 24.52 -31.18 8.51
N ASN A 122 25.75 -31.23 9.00
CA ASN A 122 26.25 -32.34 9.82
C ASN A 122 26.06 -32.12 11.34
N ALA A 123 25.37 -31.07 11.72
CA ALA A 123 25.13 -30.70 13.12
C ALA A 123 23.64 -30.42 13.34
N SER A 124 23.19 -30.65 14.56
CA SER A 124 21.85 -30.21 15.01
C SER A 124 21.69 -28.70 14.78
N TRP A 125 20.55 -28.30 14.24
CA TRP A 125 20.26 -26.92 13.93
C TRP A 125 18.77 -26.61 14.01
N THR A 126 18.44 -25.35 14.17
CA THR A 126 17.05 -24.87 14.16
C THR A 126 16.90 -23.83 13.06
N ALA A 127 15.85 -23.93 12.28
CA ALA A 127 15.53 -22.92 11.28
C ALA A 127 15.28 -21.57 11.96
N THR A 128 15.89 -20.53 11.41
CA THR A 128 15.70 -19.15 11.87
C THR A 128 15.01 -18.34 10.81
N ASN A 129 14.50 -17.15 11.16
CA ASN A 129 13.79 -16.25 10.24
C ASN A 129 12.68 -16.94 9.42
N VAL A 130 11.97 -17.87 10.05
CA VAL A 130 10.89 -18.61 9.36
C VAL A 130 9.75 -17.67 9.06
N ARG A 131 9.35 -17.67 7.78
CA ARG A 131 8.27 -16.81 7.26
C ARG A 131 7.34 -17.66 6.40
N VAL A 132 6.04 -17.49 6.59
CA VAL A 132 5.01 -18.08 5.74
C VAL A 132 4.38 -16.94 4.94
N GLN A 133 4.49 -17.00 3.64
CA GLN A 133 3.90 -16.07 2.69
C GLN A 133 2.81 -16.78 1.89
N SER A 134 1.88 -16.08 1.32
CA SER A 134 0.82 -16.67 0.51
C SER A 134 0.21 -15.62 -0.42
N ASP A 135 -0.31 -16.06 -1.54
CA ASP A 135 -1.02 -15.21 -2.50
C ASP A 135 -2.29 -14.59 -1.89
N SER A 136 -2.88 -15.24 -0.89
CA SER A 136 -4.05 -14.75 -0.14
C SER A 136 -3.71 -13.83 1.02
N CYS A 137 -2.44 -13.76 1.39
CA CYS A 137 -1.95 -12.91 2.48
C CYS A 137 -1.06 -11.87 1.84
N GLY A 138 -1.46 -10.69 1.61
CA GLY A 138 -0.62 -9.65 1.00
C GLY A 138 0.85 -9.83 1.43
N GLY A 139 1.62 -10.51 0.57
CA GLY A 139 2.90 -11.10 0.94
C GLY A 139 3.93 -10.03 1.32
N THR A 140 4.61 -10.22 2.44
CA THR A 140 5.90 -9.56 2.64
C THR A 140 6.88 -10.18 1.65
N SER A 141 7.18 -9.48 0.57
CA SER A 141 8.18 -9.88 -0.43
C SER A 141 9.52 -10.27 0.21
N PRO A 142 10.21 -11.27 -0.35
CA PRO A 142 11.58 -11.58 0.07
C PRO A 142 12.48 -10.40 -0.32
N GLY A 143 13.01 -9.69 0.66
CA GLY A 143 14.08 -8.71 0.40
C GLY A 143 13.97 -7.34 1.04
N GLY A 144 12.91 -6.99 1.74
CA GLY A 144 12.87 -5.72 2.45
C GLY A 144 11.85 -5.76 3.58
N SER A 145 12.26 -5.50 4.80
CA SER A 145 11.32 -5.21 5.88
C SER A 145 10.44 -4.04 5.42
N GLY A 146 9.11 -4.19 5.43
CA GLY A 146 8.17 -3.09 5.23
C GLY A 146 8.43 -1.97 6.25
N LEU A 147 7.56 -0.99 6.29
CA LEU A 147 7.52 -0.05 7.39
C LEU A 147 7.07 -0.78 8.66
N THR A 148 7.62 -0.41 9.83
CA THR A 148 7.02 -0.81 11.10
C THR A 148 5.60 -0.26 11.22
N ALA A 149 4.80 -0.81 12.11
CA ALA A 149 3.42 -0.34 12.31
C ALA A 149 3.34 1.18 12.58
N ASN A 150 4.27 1.72 13.36
CA ASN A 150 4.32 3.15 13.64
C ASN A 150 4.80 3.97 12.44
N GLN A 151 5.84 3.53 11.74
CA GLN A 151 6.31 4.17 10.50
C GLN A 151 5.20 4.19 9.43
N LYS A 152 4.41 3.11 9.32
CA LYS A 152 3.27 3.05 8.41
C LYS A 152 2.20 4.07 8.79
N LYS A 153 1.83 4.17 10.07
CA LYS A 153 0.90 5.21 10.55
C LYS A 153 1.39 6.63 10.23
N VAL A 154 2.68 6.89 10.38
CA VAL A 154 3.28 8.20 10.04
C VAL A 154 3.18 8.46 8.53
N ALA A 155 3.51 7.48 7.70
CA ALA A 155 3.42 7.59 6.25
C ALA A 155 1.97 7.80 5.79
N GLU A 156 1.04 6.99 6.29
CA GLU A 156 -0.40 7.10 6.00
C GLU A 156 -0.96 8.44 6.47
N GLY A 157 -0.59 8.88 7.67
CA GLY A 157 -1.02 10.18 8.21
C GLY A 157 -0.52 11.36 7.39
N LEU A 158 0.74 11.31 6.92
CA LEU A 158 1.27 12.35 6.05
C LEU A 158 0.55 12.36 4.70
N THR A 159 0.34 11.21 4.09
CA THR A 159 -0.44 11.08 2.84
C THR A 159 -1.87 11.61 3.04
N SER A 160 -2.54 11.24 4.14
CA SER A 160 -3.90 11.65 4.43
C SER A 160 -4.07 13.17 4.61
N ILE A 161 -3.04 13.89 5.08
CA ILE A 161 -3.08 15.37 5.11
C ILE A 161 -3.31 15.93 3.69
N TRP A 162 -2.65 15.34 2.69
CA TRP A 162 -2.74 15.81 1.31
C TRP A 162 -4.00 15.33 0.57
N GLU A 163 -4.62 14.27 1.04
CA GLU A 163 -5.87 13.75 0.50
C GLU A 163 -7.10 14.33 1.22
N ASN A 164 -7.03 14.55 2.55
CA ASN A 164 -8.18 14.79 3.40
C ASN A 164 -8.00 15.97 4.40
N ASP A 165 -6.94 16.74 4.28
CA ASP A 165 -6.55 17.84 5.22
C ASP A 165 -6.40 17.38 6.69
N THR A 166 -6.28 16.09 6.94
CA THR A 166 -6.12 15.53 8.28
C THR A 166 -5.24 14.28 8.26
N PRO A 167 -4.40 14.05 9.29
CA PRO A 167 -3.67 12.78 9.42
C PRO A 167 -4.57 11.57 9.74
N THR A 168 -5.82 11.81 10.11
CA THR A 168 -6.79 10.74 10.39
C THR A 168 -7.36 10.19 9.10
N LEU A 169 -7.26 8.86 8.92
CA LEU A 169 -7.82 8.19 7.76
C LEU A 169 -9.35 8.30 7.75
N ASP A 170 -9.92 8.84 6.69
CA ASP A 170 -11.37 8.99 6.56
C ASP A 170 -11.99 7.76 5.90
N TYR A 171 -12.36 6.80 6.73
CA TYR A 171 -13.05 5.58 6.29
C TYR A 171 -14.49 5.83 5.84
N ALA A 172 -15.07 6.97 6.17
CA ALA A 172 -16.47 7.26 5.92
C ALA A 172 -16.68 8.14 4.68
N TYR A 173 -15.63 8.76 4.16
CA TYR A 173 -15.74 9.59 2.95
C TYR A 173 -16.44 8.86 1.82
N SER A 174 -17.40 9.49 1.17
CA SER A 174 -18.03 8.97 -0.05
C SER A 174 -18.76 10.09 -0.79
N GLU A 175 -18.31 10.42 -2.01
CA GLU A 175 -18.85 11.50 -2.81
C GLU A 175 -18.72 11.19 -4.30
N ASN A 176 -19.68 11.65 -5.11
CA ASN A 176 -19.51 11.74 -6.54
C ASN A 176 -18.88 13.12 -6.88
N ILE A 177 -17.62 13.11 -7.25
CA ILE A 177 -16.87 14.32 -7.61
C ILE A 177 -17.01 14.70 -9.11
N TYR A 178 -17.85 14.00 -9.84
CA TYR A 178 -18.19 14.25 -11.25
C TYR A 178 -17.00 14.22 -12.23
N ASP A 179 -15.99 13.43 -11.93
CA ASP A 179 -14.79 13.26 -12.76
C ASP A 179 -14.89 12.08 -13.76
N GLY A 180 -16.08 11.48 -13.88
CA GLY A 180 -16.33 10.35 -14.78
C GLY A 180 -15.95 8.98 -14.22
N ARG A 181 -15.55 8.88 -12.93
CA ARG A 181 -15.14 7.63 -12.27
C ARG A 181 -16.15 7.09 -11.25
N GLY A 182 -17.33 7.69 -11.18
CA GLY A 182 -18.39 7.32 -10.25
C GLY A 182 -18.19 7.93 -8.87
N TYR A 183 -18.50 7.18 -7.82
CA TYR A 183 -18.26 7.59 -6.45
C TYR A 183 -16.80 7.33 -6.05
N THR A 184 -16.21 8.30 -5.40
CA THR A 184 -14.91 8.18 -4.69
C THR A 184 -15.22 7.97 -3.21
N SER A 185 -14.69 6.91 -2.60
CA SER A 185 -15.11 6.49 -1.27
C SER A 185 -13.96 5.96 -0.41
N GLY A 186 -14.03 6.20 0.89
CA GLY A 186 -13.13 5.64 1.90
C GLY A 186 -11.74 6.25 1.94
N ARG A 187 -10.91 5.67 2.81
CA ARG A 187 -9.59 6.19 3.22
C ARG A 187 -8.56 6.38 2.09
N ALA A 188 -8.73 5.70 0.99
CA ALA A 188 -7.83 5.75 -0.16
C ALA A 188 -8.53 6.22 -1.44
N GLY A 189 -9.74 6.76 -1.32
CA GLY A 189 -10.49 7.25 -2.47
C GLY A 189 -10.88 6.15 -3.44
N PHE A 190 -11.34 4.99 -2.96
CA PHE A 190 -11.78 3.89 -3.83
C PHE A 190 -12.89 4.33 -4.76
N CYS A 191 -12.68 4.18 -6.06
CA CYS A 191 -13.63 4.62 -7.08
C CYS A 191 -14.51 3.47 -7.57
N THR A 192 -15.81 3.72 -7.69
CA THR A 192 -16.75 2.69 -8.16
C THR A 192 -16.58 2.34 -9.64
N GLY A 193 -15.96 3.22 -10.42
CA GLY A 193 -15.72 3.06 -11.85
C GLY A 193 -14.35 2.56 -12.26
N THR A 194 -13.45 2.24 -11.32
CA THR A 194 -12.06 1.83 -11.56
C THR A 194 -11.69 0.47 -10.97
N GLY A 195 -12.66 -0.27 -10.43
CA GLY A 195 -12.46 -1.65 -9.97
C GLY A 195 -11.87 -1.81 -8.58
N ASP A 196 -11.61 -0.74 -7.85
CA ASP A 196 -11.08 -0.78 -6.48
C ASP A 196 -12.19 -0.77 -5.41
N ALA A 197 -13.25 0.03 -5.55
CA ALA A 197 -14.37 0.01 -4.62
C ALA A 197 -15.08 -1.36 -4.55
N ILE A 198 -15.18 -2.09 -5.66
CA ILE A 198 -15.75 -3.44 -5.67
C ILE A 198 -14.95 -4.40 -4.79
N GLN A 199 -13.63 -4.25 -4.71
CA GLN A 199 -12.76 -5.09 -3.87
C GLN A 199 -13.04 -4.89 -2.39
N VAL A 200 -13.29 -3.64 -1.96
CA VAL A 200 -13.71 -3.33 -0.58
C VAL A 200 -15.04 -3.98 -0.27
N VAL A 201 -16.01 -3.88 -1.20
CA VAL A 201 -17.33 -4.52 -1.03
C VAL A 201 -17.21 -6.04 -1.02
N GLN A 202 -16.36 -6.63 -1.85
CA GLN A 202 -16.10 -8.07 -1.88
C GLN A 202 -15.54 -8.57 -0.54
N CYS A 203 -14.52 -7.90 -0.02
CA CYS A 203 -13.96 -8.21 1.29
C CYS A 203 -15.04 -8.13 2.38
N TYR A 204 -15.81 -7.05 2.41
CA TYR A 204 -16.83 -6.85 3.45
C TYR A 204 -17.97 -7.87 3.36
N ARG A 205 -18.35 -8.30 2.14
CA ARG A 205 -19.32 -9.37 1.94
C ARG A 205 -18.86 -10.74 2.45
N ALA A 206 -17.56 -11.00 2.40
CA ALA A 206 -16.99 -12.23 2.95
C ALA A 206 -17.07 -12.27 4.49
N LEU A 207 -17.05 -11.10 5.14
CA LEU A 207 -17.11 -10.98 6.60
C LEU A 207 -18.54 -10.78 7.12
N ARG A 208 -19.43 -10.16 6.34
CA ARG A 208 -20.75 -9.78 6.77
C ARG A 208 -21.79 -9.87 5.65
N THR A 209 -22.89 -10.55 5.90
CA THR A 209 -24.01 -10.67 4.96
C THR A 209 -24.94 -9.44 5.05
N GLU A 210 -25.81 -9.26 4.05
CA GLU A 210 -26.83 -8.22 4.09
C GLU A 210 -27.78 -8.39 5.30
N ALA A 211 -28.18 -9.63 5.61
CA ALA A 211 -28.98 -9.94 6.80
C ALA A 211 -28.30 -9.54 8.11
N ASN A 212 -26.97 -9.52 8.14
CA ASN A 212 -26.16 -9.08 9.27
C ASN A 212 -25.75 -7.61 9.19
N GLY A 213 -26.44 -6.79 8.37
CA GLY A 213 -26.28 -5.35 8.31
C GLY A 213 -25.26 -4.84 7.28
N ASN A 214 -24.78 -5.67 6.36
CA ASN A 214 -23.98 -5.19 5.24
C ASN A 214 -24.84 -4.52 4.17
N ARG A 215 -25.05 -3.21 4.31
CA ARG A 215 -25.83 -2.41 3.34
C ARG A 215 -25.19 -2.30 1.96
N LEU A 216 -23.88 -2.57 1.83
CA LEU A 216 -23.18 -2.52 0.55
C LEU A 216 -23.38 -3.79 -0.26
N ALA A 217 -23.84 -4.89 0.34
CA ALA A 217 -24.07 -6.16 -0.36
C ALA A 217 -25.03 -6.03 -1.54
N LYS A 218 -26.05 -5.19 -1.43
CA LYS A 218 -27.04 -4.94 -2.50
C LYS A 218 -26.42 -4.36 -3.80
N TYR A 219 -25.31 -3.66 -3.69
CA TYR A 219 -24.66 -3.04 -4.86
C TYR A 219 -23.76 -4.01 -5.65
N TRP A 220 -23.58 -5.23 -5.16
CA TRP A 220 -22.65 -6.19 -5.75
C TRP A 220 -22.87 -6.41 -7.25
N ASN A 221 -24.10 -6.61 -7.68
CA ASN A 221 -24.41 -6.86 -9.09
C ASN A 221 -24.09 -5.64 -9.95
N ALA A 222 -24.47 -4.44 -9.52
CA ALA A 222 -24.16 -3.20 -10.22
C ALA A 222 -22.63 -2.98 -10.33
N LEU A 223 -21.91 -3.12 -9.22
CA LEU A 223 -20.44 -3.01 -9.20
C LEU A 223 -19.79 -4.06 -10.11
N THR A 224 -20.31 -5.29 -10.17
CA THR A 224 -19.79 -6.33 -11.05
C THR A 224 -19.94 -5.94 -12.53
N VAL A 225 -21.10 -5.38 -12.93
CA VAL A 225 -21.32 -4.90 -14.30
C VAL A 225 -20.35 -3.75 -14.64
N ILE A 226 -20.20 -2.80 -13.73
CA ILE A 226 -19.29 -1.66 -13.89
C ILE A 226 -17.84 -2.15 -14.02
N ASN A 227 -17.42 -3.03 -13.12
CA ASN A 227 -16.07 -3.60 -13.12
C ASN A 227 -15.78 -4.40 -14.41
N ASN A 228 -16.72 -5.18 -14.89
CA ASN A 228 -16.55 -5.93 -16.15
C ASN A 228 -16.38 -4.99 -17.36
N ARG A 229 -17.07 -3.85 -17.39
CA ARG A 229 -16.84 -2.83 -18.42
C ARG A 229 -15.46 -2.19 -18.28
N PHE A 230 -15.04 -1.85 -17.04
CA PHE A 230 -13.69 -1.35 -16.77
C PHE A 230 -12.63 -2.33 -17.27
N LEU A 231 -12.73 -3.59 -16.89
CA LEU A 231 -11.78 -4.64 -17.31
C LEU A 231 -11.75 -4.87 -18.83
N SER A 232 -12.89 -4.72 -19.51
CA SER A 232 -12.98 -4.92 -20.96
C SER A 232 -12.44 -3.75 -21.79
N THR A 233 -12.46 -2.54 -21.24
CA THR A 233 -12.09 -1.31 -21.95
C THR A 233 -10.77 -0.71 -21.47
N GLY A 234 -10.31 -1.07 -20.29
CA GLY A 234 -9.20 -0.40 -19.59
C GLY A 234 -9.50 1.04 -19.16
N GLN A 235 -10.75 1.50 -19.33
CA GLN A 235 -11.14 2.89 -19.07
C GLN A 235 -12.10 2.98 -17.89
N SER A 236 -11.93 4.02 -17.08
CA SER A 236 -12.84 4.32 -15.97
C SER A 236 -14.29 4.50 -16.46
N GLN A 237 -15.24 4.14 -15.59
CA GLN A 237 -16.66 4.12 -15.91
C GLN A 237 -17.42 5.17 -15.10
N ALA A 238 -18.17 6.02 -15.78
CA ALA A 238 -19.15 6.91 -15.13
C ALA A 238 -20.34 6.09 -14.63
N SER A 239 -20.26 5.57 -13.43
CA SER A 239 -21.05 4.44 -12.94
C SER A 239 -22.13 4.81 -11.92
N THR A 240 -22.37 6.10 -11.68
CA THR A 240 -23.33 6.53 -10.65
C THR A 240 -24.77 6.11 -10.97
N ALA A 241 -25.17 6.12 -12.23
CA ALA A 241 -26.54 5.77 -12.62
C ALA A 241 -26.91 4.33 -12.25
N GLU A 242 -26.01 3.38 -12.41
CA GLU A 242 -26.25 1.98 -12.05
C GLU A 242 -26.32 1.78 -10.53
N LEU A 243 -25.51 2.53 -9.78
CA LEU A 243 -25.54 2.47 -8.31
C LEU A 243 -26.78 3.19 -7.76
N ASP A 244 -27.14 4.33 -8.33
CA ASP A 244 -28.31 5.09 -7.92
C ASP A 244 -29.61 4.31 -8.23
N ALA A 245 -29.62 3.49 -9.29
CA ALA A 245 -30.75 2.63 -9.63
C ALA A 245 -30.96 1.47 -8.63
N VAL A 246 -29.95 1.07 -7.89
CA VAL A 246 -30.07 0.04 -6.83
C VAL A 246 -30.72 0.62 -5.57
N GLY A 247 -30.41 1.87 -5.25
CA GLY A 247 -30.98 2.58 -4.10
C GLY A 247 -32.31 3.25 -4.42
N SER A 248 -32.97 3.73 -3.36
CA SER A 248 -34.22 4.52 -3.50
C SER A 248 -33.92 5.99 -3.84
N TRP A 249 -32.68 6.45 -3.65
CA TRP A 249 -32.25 7.84 -3.82
C TRP A 249 -30.80 7.94 -4.29
N THR A 250 -30.47 9.04 -4.96
CA THR A 250 -29.13 9.33 -5.53
C THR A 250 -27.98 9.34 -4.50
N SER A 251 -28.29 9.49 -3.21
CA SER A 251 -27.30 9.47 -2.12
C SER A 251 -27.20 8.13 -1.40
N ASP A 252 -27.89 7.10 -1.84
CA ASP A 252 -27.99 5.84 -1.08
C ASP A 252 -26.66 5.08 -1.00
N TRP A 253 -25.83 5.11 -2.04
CA TRP A 253 -24.47 4.56 -2.00
C TRP A 253 -23.64 5.23 -0.90
N ALA A 254 -23.53 6.54 -0.90
CA ALA A 254 -22.76 7.29 0.08
C ALA A 254 -23.27 7.04 1.51
N ALA A 255 -24.58 7.07 1.72
CA ALA A 255 -25.18 6.77 3.03
C ALA A 255 -24.91 5.34 3.49
N SER A 256 -24.96 4.37 2.58
CA SER A 256 -24.65 2.97 2.87
C SER A 256 -23.16 2.78 3.20
N PHE A 257 -22.27 3.45 2.48
CA PHE A 257 -20.83 3.44 2.72
C PHE A 257 -20.48 4.06 4.08
N ASN A 258 -21.02 5.25 4.37
CA ASN A 258 -20.87 5.92 5.66
C ASN A 258 -21.35 5.05 6.84
N THR A 259 -22.49 4.37 6.67
CA THR A 259 -22.99 3.44 7.70
C THR A 259 -22.03 2.24 7.88
N ALA A 260 -21.54 1.67 6.79
CA ALA A 260 -20.58 0.56 6.85
C ALA A 260 -19.27 0.99 7.56
N ALA A 261 -18.82 2.22 7.35
CA ALA A 261 -17.60 2.76 7.96
C ALA A 261 -17.66 2.88 9.49
N THR A 262 -18.82 2.72 10.12
CA THR A 262 -18.93 2.58 11.58
C THR A 262 -18.46 1.19 12.09
N GLN A 263 -18.36 0.20 11.20
CA GLN A 263 -18.01 -1.17 11.54
C GLN A 263 -16.49 -1.42 11.41
N ALA A 264 -15.94 -2.09 12.42
CA ALA A 264 -14.49 -2.37 12.45
C ALA A 264 -14.05 -3.30 11.31
N ASP A 265 -14.85 -4.30 10.96
CA ASP A 265 -14.58 -5.23 9.87
C ASP A 265 -14.58 -4.53 8.49
N PHE A 266 -15.43 -3.50 8.31
CA PHE A 266 -15.40 -2.71 7.08
C PHE A 266 -14.15 -1.81 6.97
N LYS A 267 -13.74 -1.19 8.07
CA LYS A 267 -12.46 -0.45 8.12
C LYS A 267 -11.28 -1.36 7.81
N GLN A 268 -11.27 -2.57 8.40
CA GLN A 268 -10.27 -3.58 8.11
C GLN A 268 -10.24 -3.94 6.62
N CYS A 269 -11.39 -4.07 5.97
CA CYS A 269 -11.45 -4.33 4.53
C CYS A 269 -10.85 -3.17 3.71
N GLN A 270 -11.12 -1.93 4.08
CA GLN A 270 -10.51 -0.78 3.42
C GLN A 270 -8.98 -0.77 3.60
N ASP A 271 -8.49 -1.09 4.80
CA ASP A 271 -7.05 -1.20 5.07
C ASP A 271 -6.40 -2.29 4.20
N GLN A 272 -7.01 -3.46 4.14
CA GLN A 272 -6.50 -4.59 3.36
C GLN A 272 -6.46 -4.28 1.86
N VAL A 273 -7.51 -3.69 1.32
CA VAL A 273 -7.55 -3.31 -0.10
C VAL A 273 -6.54 -2.21 -0.41
N SER A 274 -6.43 -1.19 0.43
CA SER A 274 -5.41 -0.14 0.28
C SER A 274 -3.99 -0.72 0.33
N ASP A 275 -3.75 -1.66 1.25
CA ASP A 275 -2.45 -2.33 1.36
C ASP A 275 -2.14 -3.18 0.13
N ALA A 276 -3.11 -3.89 -0.40
CA ALA A 276 -2.95 -4.73 -1.59
C ALA A 276 -2.70 -3.90 -2.86
N LEU A 277 -3.40 -2.77 -3.01
CA LEU A 277 -3.30 -1.94 -4.20
C LEU A 277 -2.07 -1.02 -4.20
N TYR A 278 -1.70 -0.48 -3.05
CA TYR A 278 -0.70 0.60 -2.98
C TYR A 278 0.52 0.23 -2.13
N TYR A 279 0.32 -0.21 -0.87
CA TYR A 279 1.43 -0.40 0.06
C TYR A 279 2.32 -1.59 -0.31
N THR A 280 1.73 -2.77 -0.43
CA THR A 280 2.50 -4.01 -0.71
C THR A 280 3.26 -3.96 -2.03
N PRO A 281 2.65 -3.53 -3.17
CA PRO A 281 3.37 -3.36 -4.41
C PRO A 281 4.51 -2.34 -4.30
N THR A 282 4.29 -1.23 -3.59
CA THR A 282 5.31 -0.21 -3.37
C THR A 282 6.51 -0.73 -2.59
N ILE A 283 6.28 -1.48 -1.50
CA ILE A 283 7.35 -2.07 -0.70
C ILE A 283 8.14 -3.10 -1.51
N THR A 284 7.45 -3.89 -2.35
CA THR A 284 8.08 -4.83 -3.29
C THR A 284 8.98 -4.11 -4.29
N GLU A 285 8.47 -3.04 -4.89
CA GLU A 285 9.27 -2.26 -5.84
C GLU A 285 10.46 -1.56 -5.15
N ALA A 286 10.25 -1.01 -3.95
CA ALA A 286 11.33 -0.44 -3.15
C ALA A 286 12.45 -1.46 -2.89
N ALA A 287 12.10 -2.68 -2.50
CA ALA A 287 13.04 -3.77 -2.25
C ALA A 287 13.85 -4.13 -3.51
N LYS A 288 13.20 -4.21 -4.67
CA LYS A 288 13.86 -4.45 -5.97
C LYS A 288 14.96 -3.43 -6.24
N TRP A 289 14.72 -2.17 -5.91
CA TRP A 289 15.69 -1.08 -6.12
C TRP A 289 16.69 -0.91 -4.98
N GLY A 290 16.66 -1.76 -3.94
CA GLY A 290 17.54 -1.70 -2.78
C GLY A 290 17.24 -0.53 -1.84
N LEU A 291 16.01 -0.02 -1.85
CA LEU A 291 15.57 1.09 -1.02
C LEU A 291 15.11 0.57 0.34
N THR A 292 15.82 0.93 1.38
CA THR A 292 15.65 0.36 2.73
C THR A 292 15.08 1.33 3.74
N GLN A 293 15.30 2.63 3.55
CA GLN A 293 14.91 3.67 4.50
C GLN A 293 13.40 3.88 4.56
N ALA A 294 12.88 4.06 5.76
CA ALA A 294 11.45 4.27 5.98
C ALA A 294 10.93 5.52 5.26
N LEU A 295 11.70 6.61 5.28
CA LEU A 295 11.33 7.84 4.57
C LEU A 295 11.21 7.63 3.06
N THR A 296 12.13 6.88 2.45
CA THR A 296 12.05 6.56 1.02
C THR A 296 10.81 5.74 0.69
N LYS A 297 10.54 4.70 1.47
CA LYS A 297 9.34 3.87 1.31
C LYS A 297 8.04 4.67 1.48
N ALA A 298 8.00 5.58 2.46
CA ALA A 298 6.87 6.48 2.67
C ALA A 298 6.66 7.43 1.48
N ALA A 299 7.73 7.99 0.91
CA ALA A 299 7.65 8.86 -0.26
C ALA A 299 7.18 8.11 -1.52
N LEU A 300 7.60 6.84 -1.69
CA LEU A 300 7.12 5.99 -2.78
C LEU A 300 5.64 5.61 -2.59
N TYR A 301 5.25 5.25 -1.35
CA TYR A 301 3.86 4.94 -1.01
C TYR A 301 2.94 6.14 -1.29
N ASP A 302 3.32 7.32 -0.86
CA ASP A 302 2.61 8.56 -1.14
C ASP A 302 2.49 8.84 -2.64
N ALA A 303 3.56 8.56 -3.40
CA ALA A 303 3.54 8.70 -4.86
C ALA A 303 2.63 7.65 -5.52
N SER A 304 2.56 6.43 -4.99
CA SER A 304 1.67 5.39 -5.53
C SER A 304 0.19 5.70 -5.32
N ILE A 305 -0.16 6.40 -4.24
CA ILE A 305 -1.51 6.92 -4.03
C ILE A 305 -1.81 8.06 -5.02
N ASN A 306 -0.89 9.03 -5.14
CA ASN A 306 -1.11 10.26 -5.90
C ASN A 306 -1.01 10.07 -7.42
N HIS A 307 -0.07 9.25 -7.91
CA HIS A 307 0.21 9.04 -9.35
C HIS A 307 -0.21 7.65 -9.85
N GLY A 308 -0.80 6.82 -8.98
CA GLY A 308 -0.95 5.40 -9.25
C GLY A 308 0.39 4.64 -9.16
N PHE A 309 0.31 3.31 -9.10
CA PHE A 309 1.50 2.46 -8.95
C PHE A 309 2.44 2.57 -10.17
N ASP A 310 1.90 2.63 -11.38
CA ASP A 310 2.71 2.77 -12.60
C ASP A 310 3.35 4.16 -12.72
N GLY A 311 2.63 5.22 -12.33
CA GLY A 311 3.19 6.56 -12.25
C GLY A 311 4.34 6.65 -11.24
N MET A 312 4.23 6.00 -10.08
CA MET A 312 5.33 5.89 -9.12
C MET A 312 6.54 5.15 -9.71
N LYS A 313 6.34 4.03 -10.44
CA LYS A 313 7.42 3.33 -11.14
C LYS A 313 8.07 4.19 -12.23
N ASP A 314 7.30 4.99 -12.94
CA ASP A 314 7.83 5.94 -13.92
C ASP A 314 8.73 7.00 -13.26
N LEU A 315 8.32 7.52 -12.11
CA LEU A 315 9.14 8.42 -11.31
C LEU A 315 10.47 7.77 -10.86
N ILE A 316 10.44 6.50 -10.46
CA ILE A 316 11.67 5.73 -10.15
C ILE A 316 12.57 5.66 -11.39
N ARG A 317 12.02 5.34 -12.58
CA ARG A 317 12.80 5.29 -13.83
C ARG A 317 13.42 6.64 -14.17
N LYS A 318 12.66 7.72 -14.05
CA LYS A 318 13.15 9.09 -14.26
C LYS A 318 14.26 9.47 -13.29
N ALA A 319 14.14 9.10 -12.02
CA ALA A 319 15.18 9.33 -11.01
C ALA A 319 16.45 8.54 -11.32
N ASN A 320 16.33 7.26 -11.67
CA ASN A 320 17.45 6.40 -12.05
C ASN A 320 18.21 6.96 -13.26
N THR A 321 17.48 7.34 -14.30
CA THR A 321 18.09 7.95 -15.50
C THR A 321 18.83 9.24 -15.15
N ALA A 322 18.27 10.09 -14.31
CA ALA A 322 18.90 11.34 -13.87
C ALA A 322 20.16 11.12 -12.99
N LEU A 323 20.31 9.93 -12.41
CA LEU A 323 21.50 9.52 -11.65
C LEU A 323 22.53 8.73 -12.49
N GLY A 324 22.34 8.66 -13.82
CA GLY A 324 23.22 7.91 -14.70
C GLY A 324 22.92 6.40 -14.78
N ASN A 325 21.84 5.91 -14.15
CA ASN A 325 21.39 4.52 -14.26
C ASN A 325 20.38 4.37 -15.42
N SER A 326 20.76 4.80 -16.62
CA SER A 326 19.89 4.76 -17.80
C SER A 326 19.52 3.34 -18.23
N GLY A 327 20.35 2.36 -17.93
CA GLY A 327 20.08 0.93 -18.14
C GLY A 327 19.10 0.32 -17.14
N GLN A 328 18.60 1.09 -16.16
CA GLN A 328 17.67 0.65 -15.12
C GLN A 328 18.17 -0.60 -14.37
N VAL A 329 19.46 -0.58 -14.02
CA VAL A 329 20.09 -1.67 -13.25
C VAL A 329 19.63 -1.64 -11.81
N ALA A 330 19.10 -2.74 -11.33
CA ALA A 330 18.68 -2.93 -9.93
C ALA A 330 19.69 -3.84 -9.20
N PRO A 331 19.99 -3.57 -7.92
CA PRO A 331 19.53 -2.41 -7.14
C PRO A 331 20.18 -1.10 -7.60
N VAL A 332 19.46 0.03 -7.42
CA VAL A 332 20.01 1.36 -7.74
C VAL A 332 20.98 1.82 -6.66
N VAL A 333 20.70 1.51 -5.40
CA VAL A 333 21.61 1.82 -4.27
C VAL A 333 22.88 0.97 -4.38
N GLY A 334 24.01 1.64 -4.41
CA GLY A 334 25.33 1.04 -4.64
C GLY A 334 25.75 1.02 -6.11
N TYR A 335 24.84 1.10 -7.09
CA TYR A 335 25.19 1.19 -8.50
C TYR A 335 25.96 2.49 -8.79
N ASN A 336 27.19 2.36 -9.29
CA ASN A 336 28.09 3.51 -9.52
C ASN A 336 28.20 4.49 -8.33
N GLY A 337 28.10 3.98 -7.09
CA GLY A 337 28.18 4.78 -5.89
C GLY A 337 26.91 5.58 -5.55
N ILE A 338 25.79 5.33 -6.22
CA ILE A 338 24.50 5.97 -5.90
C ILE A 338 24.10 5.61 -4.48
N THR A 339 23.88 6.63 -3.65
CA THR A 339 23.33 6.47 -2.30
C THR A 339 21.80 6.56 -2.31
N GLU A 340 21.13 5.98 -1.30
CA GLU A 340 19.68 6.11 -1.18
C GLU A 340 19.24 7.58 -0.99
N SER A 341 20.08 8.41 -0.35
CA SER A 341 19.82 9.86 -0.24
C SER A 341 19.85 10.57 -1.60
N ALA A 342 20.80 10.24 -2.47
CA ALA A 342 20.85 10.79 -3.83
C ALA A 342 19.65 10.32 -4.64
N PHE A 343 19.27 9.04 -4.50
CA PHE A 343 18.06 8.51 -5.16
C PHE A 343 16.80 9.25 -4.72
N LEU A 344 16.55 9.34 -3.41
CA LEU A 344 15.34 10.01 -2.89
C LEU A 344 15.29 11.48 -3.33
N GLN A 345 16.43 12.18 -3.27
CA GLN A 345 16.49 13.56 -3.78
C GLN A 345 16.02 13.64 -5.23
N LYS A 346 16.56 12.80 -6.12
CA LYS A 346 16.19 12.80 -7.54
C LYS A 346 14.76 12.37 -7.78
N PHE A 347 14.27 11.40 -7.02
CA PHE A 347 12.89 10.98 -7.07
C PHE A 347 11.92 12.14 -6.73
N LEU A 348 12.20 12.87 -5.65
CA LEU A 348 11.40 14.04 -5.24
C LEU A 348 11.49 15.18 -6.27
N GLU A 349 12.69 15.46 -6.83
CA GLU A 349 12.85 16.44 -7.90
C GLU A 349 12.02 16.06 -9.15
N LYS A 350 12.05 14.80 -9.58
CA LYS A 350 11.27 14.34 -10.73
C LYS A 350 9.77 14.36 -10.47
N ARG A 351 9.34 14.00 -9.26
CA ARG A 351 7.95 14.10 -8.86
C ARG A 351 7.48 15.56 -8.86
N ARG A 352 8.25 16.47 -8.28
CA ARG A 352 8.00 17.92 -8.38
C ARG A 352 7.82 18.36 -9.82
N ASP A 353 8.76 17.98 -10.71
CA ASP A 353 8.75 18.41 -12.12
C ASP A 353 7.46 17.93 -12.83
N VAL A 354 7.01 16.69 -12.56
CA VAL A 354 5.77 16.15 -13.13
C VAL A 354 4.54 16.92 -12.63
N LEU A 355 4.44 17.15 -11.32
CA LEU A 355 3.32 17.91 -10.75
C LEU A 355 3.30 19.38 -11.20
N ALA A 356 4.48 19.99 -11.30
CA ALA A 356 4.60 21.39 -11.73
C ALA A 356 4.28 21.61 -13.22
N ALA A 357 4.37 20.58 -14.04
CA ALA A 357 4.06 20.65 -15.47
C ALA A 357 2.54 20.62 -15.75
N ASP A 358 1.73 20.24 -14.77
CA ASP A 358 0.29 20.14 -14.92
C ASP A 358 -0.41 21.19 -14.04
N SER A 359 -1.17 22.09 -14.67
CA SER A 359 -1.86 23.17 -13.97
C SER A 359 -2.91 22.68 -12.95
N THR A 360 -3.42 21.46 -13.11
CA THR A 360 -4.37 20.83 -12.18
C THR A 360 -3.67 20.32 -10.92
N TRP A 361 -2.39 19.92 -11.05
CA TRP A 361 -1.64 19.25 -9.98
C TRP A 361 -0.56 20.10 -9.33
N VAL A 362 -0.31 21.30 -9.86
CA VAL A 362 0.79 22.16 -9.41
C VAL A 362 0.72 22.52 -7.92
N GLU A 363 -0.46 22.61 -7.33
CA GLU A 363 -0.62 22.84 -5.88
C GLU A 363 -0.11 21.68 -5.02
N ALA A 364 -0.05 20.47 -5.56
CA ALA A 364 0.47 19.30 -4.87
C ALA A 364 2.01 19.29 -4.74
N VAL A 365 2.72 20.26 -5.28
CA VAL A 365 4.19 20.35 -5.17
C VAL A 365 4.65 20.54 -3.72
N ASP A 366 3.86 21.19 -2.87
CA ASP A 366 4.17 21.32 -1.43
C ASP A 366 4.17 19.96 -0.71
N ARG A 367 3.36 19.00 -1.18
CA ARG A 367 3.37 17.60 -0.73
C ARG A 367 4.75 16.96 -0.89
N VAL A 368 5.39 17.20 -2.04
CA VAL A 368 6.74 16.69 -2.32
C VAL A 368 7.78 17.39 -1.44
N ALA A 369 7.61 18.69 -1.20
CA ALA A 369 8.49 19.47 -0.33
C ALA A 369 8.48 18.96 1.12
N ALA A 370 7.36 18.42 1.61
CA ALA A 370 7.29 17.81 2.95
C ALA A 370 8.25 16.63 3.09
N TYR A 371 8.37 15.77 2.08
CA TYR A 371 9.33 14.67 2.06
C TYR A 371 10.77 15.17 1.90
N GLU A 372 11.01 16.18 1.07
CA GLU A 372 12.33 16.79 0.91
C GLU A 372 12.83 17.42 2.22
N LYS A 373 11.95 18.08 2.96
CA LYS A 373 12.26 18.59 4.31
C LYS A 373 12.73 17.47 5.24
N GLN A 374 12.04 16.32 5.27
CA GLN A 374 12.45 15.19 6.13
C GLN A 374 13.81 14.61 5.68
N ARG A 375 14.04 14.51 4.38
CA ARG A 375 15.33 14.08 3.82
C ARG A 375 16.48 15.01 4.28
N ARG A 376 16.30 16.32 4.20
CA ARG A 376 17.30 17.31 4.63
C ARG A 376 17.57 17.24 6.14
N ARG A 377 16.53 16.97 6.93
CA ARG A 377 16.64 16.81 8.39
C ARG A 377 17.23 15.46 8.81
N GLY A 378 17.46 14.55 7.87
CA GLY A 378 17.97 13.21 8.18
C GLY A 378 16.97 12.31 8.90
N ASN A 379 15.67 12.56 8.78
CA ASN A 379 14.60 11.76 9.44
C ASN A 379 14.32 10.46 8.65
N TRP A 380 15.36 9.67 8.43
CA TRP A 380 15.33 8.50 7.54
C TRP A 380 14.44 7.36 8.05
N ASP A 381 14.37 7.20 9.35
CA ASP A 381 13.60 6.16 10.04
C ASP A 381 12.19 6.62 10.45
N LEU A 382 11.81 7.87 10.15
CA LEU A 382 10.58 8.52 10.64
C LEU A 382 10.50 8.54 12.18
N GLY A 383 11.62 8.50 12.85
CA GLY A 383 11.76 8.44 14.31
C GLY A 383 11.66 9.80 15.01
N THR A 384 11.61 10.89 14.25
CA THR A 384 11.34 12.25 14.76
C THR A 384 10.01 12.77 14.24
N ALA A 385 9.37 13.62 15.05
CA ALA A 385 8.09 14.22 14.68
C ALA A 385 8.19 14.94 13.32
N LEU A 386 7.24 14.64 12.45
CA LEU A 386 7.17 15.12 11.09
C LEU A 386 6.16 16.28 11.03
N ARG A 387 6.51 17.35 10.31
CA ARG A 387 5.63 18.48 10.08
C ARG A 387 5.58 18.84 8.61
N ASN A 388 4.40 19.17 8.12
CA ASN A 388 4.20 19.63 6.75
C ASN A 388 4.27 21.18 6.61
N ASP A 389 4.93 21.88 7.56
CA ASP A 389 5.18 23.33 7.54
C ASP A 389 6.31 23.69 6.55
N VAL A 390 6.07 23.48 5.28
CA VAL A 390 7.02 23.72 4.19
C VAL A 390 6.27 24.14 2.94
N ARG A 391 6.91 25.00 2.16
CA ARG A 391 6.49 25.30 0.80
C ARG A 391 7.59 24.86 -0.17
N ALA A 392 7.22 24.55 -1.38
CA ALA A 392 8.19 24.11 -2.40
C ALA A 392 9.29 25.15 -2.63
N ARG A 393 8.99 26.44 -2.56
CA ARG A 393 9.97 27.54 -2.65
C ARG A 393 11.07 27.46 -1.59
N ASP A 394 10.73 26.95 -0.39
CA ASP A 394 11.71 26.86 0.71
C ASP A 394 12.74 25.78 0.44
N CYS A 395 12.37 24.75 -0.32
CA CYS A 395 13.25 23.65 -0.72
C CYS A 395 14.00 23.93 -2.02
N TRP A 396 13.34 24.53 -3.01
CA TRP A 396 13.88 24.63 -4.38
C TRP A 396 13.95 26.06 -4.95
N GLY A 397 13.55 27.07 -4.19
CA GLY A 397 13.59 28.48 -4.63
C GLY A 397 12.52 28.86 -5.65
N THR A 398 11.71 27.91 -6.14
CA THR A 398 10.64 28.16 -7.09
C THR A 398 9.31 28.29 -6.39
N THR A 399 8.55 29.35 -6.67
CA THR A 399 7.22 29.58 -6.12
C THR A 399 6.18 28.89 -7.00
N TYR A 400 5.32 28.11 -6.36
CA TYR A 400 4.14 27.47 -6.95
C TYR A 400 2.87 27.99 -6.26
N PRO A 401 1.69 27.80 -6.84
CA PRO A 401 0.44 28.03 -6.11
C PRO A 401 0.49 27.30 -4.77
N ALA A 402 0.04 27.98 -3.70
CA ALA A 402 0.08 27.41 -2.37
C ALA A 402 -1.00 26.33 -2.21
N SER A 403 -0.63 25.18 -1.67
CA SER A 403 -1.60 24.21 -1.21
C SER A 403 -2.45 24.78 -0.06
N GLY A 404 -3.75 24.46 -0.03
CA GLY A 404 -4.68 24.90 1.02
C GLY A 404 -4.59 24.09 2.32
N TYR A 405 -3.68 23.12 2.40
CA TYR A 405 -3.62 22.16 3.51
C TYR A 405 -3.15 22.78 4.82
N THR A 406 -3.77 22.30 5.91
CA THR A 406 -3.44 22.72 7.27
C THR A 406 -2.13 22.10 7.74
N VAL A 407 -1.32 22.90 8.44
CA VAL A 407 -0.09 22.38 9.06
C VAL A 407 -0.43 21.47 10.23
N ARG A 408 0.13 20.28 10.21
CA ARG A 408 0.01 19.25 11.25
C ARG A 408 1.40 18.79 11.71
N ASN A 409 1.45 18.31 12.93
CA ASN A 409 2.61 17.64 13.51
C ASN A 409 2.23 16.18 13.75
N ILE A 410 2.95 15.25 13.13
CA ILE A 410 2.75 13.81 13.28
C ILE A 410 3.92 13.26 14.09
N ASN A 411 3.61 12.64 15.23
CA ASN A 411 4.60 12.01 16.09
C ASN A 411 5.03 10.64 15.55
N PRO A 412 6.19 10.10 15.98
CA PRO A 412 6.67 8.79 15.50
C PRO A 412 5.74 7.60 15.78
N ASP A 413 4.80 7.72 16.71
CA ASP A 413 3.78 6.71 17.02
C ASP A 413 2.49 6.86 16.16
N GLY A 414 2.46 7.86 15.28
CA GLY A 414 1.32 8.20 14.43
C GLY A 414 0.28 9.09 15.10
N THR A 415 0.44 9.47 16.37
CA THR A 415 -0.40 10.52 16.97
C THR A 415 -0.09 11.88 16.33
N TRP A 416 -1.03 12.81 16.38
CA TRP A 416 -0.83 14.11 15.74
C TRP A 416 -1.44 15.26 16.52
N SER A 417 -0.98 16.48 16.20
CA SER A 417 -1.50 17.72 16.74
C SER A 417 -1.44 18.85 15.71
N THR A 418 -2.23 19.89 15.96
CA THR A 418 -2.10 21.16 15.22
C THR A 418 -1.15 22.07 15.99
N PRO A 419 -0.02 22.50 15.41
CA PRO A 419 0.89 23.42 16.10
C PRO A 419 0.24 24.78 16.30
N SER A 420 0.47 25.40 17.46
CA SER A 420 -0.04 26.75 17.78
C SER A 420 0.63 27.85 16.96
N SER A 421 1.87 27.58 16.50
CA SER A 421 2.62 28.47 15.62
C SER A 421 3.60 27.67 14.78
N TYR A 422 3.92 28.18 13.60
CA TYR A 422 4.92 27.57 12.70
C TYR A 422 5.50 28.63 11.76
N THR A 423 6.66 28.34 11.24
CA THR A 423 7.29 29.09 10.15
C THR A 423 7.64 28.10 9.05
N TYR A 424 7.26 28.41 7.82
CA TYR A 424 7.60 27.57 6.68
C TYR A 424 9.11 27.52 6.49
N SER A 425 9.67 26.31 6.41
CA SER A 425 11.09 26.07 6.20
C SER A 425 11.32 24.68 5.66
N CYS A 426 12.31 24.51 4.79
CA CYS A 426 12.79 23.20 4.32
C CYS A 426 13.90 22.62 5.21
N GLN A 427 14.18 23.23 6.35
CA GLN A 427 15.19 22.79 7.32
C GLN A 427 14.56 22.33 8.63
#